data_185132c59117eb22b611eb6b63ad71ce
#
_entry.id   185132c59117eb22b611eb6b63ad71ce
#
_cell.length_a   1.000
_cell.length_b   1.000
_cell.length_c   1.000
_cell.angle_alpha   90.00
_cell.angle_beta   90.00
_cell.angle_gamma   90.00
#
_symmetry.space_group_name_H-M   'P 1'
#
loop_
_entity.id
_entity.type
_entity.pdbx_description
1 polymer ?
#
loop_
_entity_poly.entity_id
_entity_poly.type
_entity_poly.pdbx_seq_one_letter_code
_entity_poly.pdbx_strand_id
1 'polypeptide(L)'
;MSVTLGTPLQSSAFKVLLLGSGELGKEVVISLQRLGVEVHAADRYDHAPAMQVAHYSYTLNMADPTELKKLIEKIKPNLIVPE
;
A
#
# COMPACT_ATOMS: atom_id res chain seq x y z
N MET A 1 5.16 -7.08 -23.80
CA MET A 1 4.95 -5.77 -23.18
C MET A 1 5.89 -5.60 -22.01
N SER A 2 6.65 -4.53 -21.99
CA SER A 2 7.52 -4.27 -20.84
C SER A 2 6.82 -3.31 -19.89
N VAL A 3 6.96 -3.56 -18.61
CA VAL A 3 6.44 -2.69 -17.56
C VAL A 3 7.64 -2.18 -16.77
N THR A 4 7.76 -0.86 -16.67
CA THR A 4 8.79 -0.24 -15.85
C THR A 4 8.16 0.08 -14.49
N LEU A 5 8.64 -0.59 -13.44
CA LEU A 5 8.09 -0.44 -12.10
C LEU A 5 8.79 0.64 -11.27
N GLY A 6 9.92 1.13 -11.74
CA GLY A 6 10.70 2.08 -10.97
C GLY A 6 11.34 1.44 -9.74
N THR A 7 11.85 2.26 -8.84
CA THR A 7 12.52 1.82 -7.61
C THR A 7 11.70 2.28 -6.41
N PRO A 8 11.38 1.38 -5.46
CA PRO A 8 10.69 1.78 -4.23
C PRO A 8 11.42 2.91 -3.51
N LEU A 9 10.65 3.78 -2.85
CA LEU A 9 11.15 4.92 -2.08
C LEU A 9 11.84 6.00 -2.93
N GLN A 10 11.68 5.93 -4.25
CA GLN A 10 12.16 6.94 -5.19
C GLN A 10 10.97 7.60 -5.89
N SER A 11 11.21 8.75 -6.53
CA SER A 11 10.16 9.47 -7.26
C SER A 11 9.58 8.66 -8.43
N SER A 12 10.36 7.71 -8.95
CA SER A 12 9.95 6.84 -10.05
C SER A 12 9.18 5.59 -9.58
N ALA A 13 8.95 5.41 -8.28
CA ALA A 13 8.35 4.21 -7.75
C ALA A 13 6.94 3.96 -8.32
N PHE A 14 6.65 2.70 -8.63
CA PHE A 14 5.29 2.25 -8.85
C PHE A 14 4.69 1.99 -7.47
N LYS A 15 3.63 2.71 -7.12
CA LYS A 15 3.05 2.71 -5.79
C LYS A 15 1.74 1.93 -5.76
N VAL A 16 1.62 1.01 -4.83
CA VAL A 16 0.39 0.28 -4.55
C VAL A 16 -0.11 0.64 -3.16
N LEU A 17 -1.38 0.99 -3.06
CA LEU A 17 -2.06 1.17 -1.78
C LEU A 17 -2.92 -0.06 -1.50
N LEU A 18 -2.58 -0.78 -0.44
CA LEU A 18 -3.32 -1.93 0.03
C LEU A 18 -4.31 -1.46 1.11
N LEU A 19 -5.60 -1.65 0.87
CA LEU A 19 -6.66 -1.33 1.82
C LEU A 19 -7.07 -2.60 2.56
N GLY A 20 -6.83 -2.63 3.85
CA GLY A 20 -6.89 -3.83 4.66
C GLY A 20 -5.51 -4.50 4.70
N SER A 21 -5.04 -4.82 5.88
CA SER A 21 -3.65 -5.24 6.07
C SER A 21 -3.54 -6.48 6.96
N GLY A 22 -4.46 -7.44 6.77
CA GLY A 22 -4.45 -8.71 7.47
C GLY A 22 -3.37 -9.67 6.99
N GLU A 23 -3.51 -10.93 7.35
CA GLU A 23 -2.49 -11.95 7.02
C GLU A 23 -2.39 -12.19 5.50
N LEU A 24 -3.51 -12.23 4.80
CA LEU A 24 -3.49 -12.35 3.35
C LEU A 24 -2.84 -11.13 2.71
N GLY A 25 -3.12 -9.94 3.25
CA GLY A 25 -2.49 -8.72 2.79
C GLY A 25 -0.98 -8.76 2.96
N LYS A 26 -0.48 -9.35 4.04
CA LYS A 26 0.96 -9.52 4.26
C LYS A 26 1.60 -10.32 3.12
N GLU A 27 0.98 -11.40 2.69
CA GLU A 27 1.48 -12.19 1.56
C GLU A 27 1.47 -11.39 0.26
N VAL A 28 0.44 -10.59 0.04
CA VAL A 28 0.36 -9.71 -1.12
C VAL A 28 1.49 -8.69 -1.11
N VAL A 29 1.77 -8.07 0.04
CA VAL A 29 2.87 -7.10 0.18
C VAL A 29 4.21 -7.74 -0.18
N ILE A 30 4.49 -8.92 0.36
CA ILE A 30 5.74 -9.61 0.10
C ILE A 30 5.89 -9.91 -1.39
N SER A 31 4.83 -10.38 -2.04
CA SER A 31 4.84 -10.66 -3.48
C SER A 31 5.09 -9.41 -4.31
N LEU A 32 4.46 -8.30 -3.95
CA LEU A 32 4.63 -7.02 -4.65
C LEU A 32 6.06 -6.49 -4.47
N GLN A 33 6.62 -6.62 -3.28
CA GLN A 33 7.99 -6.17 -3.02
C GLN A 33 9.03 -6.96 -3.83
N ARG A 34 8.77 -8.25 -4.07
CA ARG A 34 9.62 -9.06 -4.94
C ARG A 34 9.64 -8.55 -6.38
N LEU A 35 8.59 -7.85 -6.79
CA LEU A 35 8.50 -7.23 -8.12
C LEU A 35 9.08 -5.81 -8.13
N GLY A 36 9.57 -5.32 -7.03
CA GLY A 36 10.11 -3.96 -6.94
C GLY A 36 9.05 -2.86 -6.78
N VAL A 37 7.87 -3.21 -6.31
CA VAL A 37 6.77 -2.25 -6.10
C VAL A 37 6.86 -1.63 -4.70
N GLU A 38 6.64 -0.31 -4.61
CA GLU A 38 6.52 0.37 -3.33
C GLU A 38 5.12 0.14 -2.78
N VAL A 39 5.02 -0.39 -1.56
CA VAL A 39 3.73 -0.75 -0.98
C VAL A 39 3.41 0.11 0.22
N HIS A 40 2.21 0.68 0.21
CA HIS A 40 1.60 1.42 1.29
C HIS A 40 0.44 0.59 1.84
N ALA A 41 0.49 0.21 3.10
CA ALA A 41 -0.53 -0.61 3.75
C ALA A 41 -1.38 0.23 4.69
N ALA A 42 -2.69 0.14 4.56
CA ALA A 42 -3.64 0.88 5.39
C ALA A 42 -4.63 -0.07 6.06
N ASP A 43 -4.94 0.19 7.32
CA ASP A 43 -5.96 -0.54 8.06
C ASP A 43 -6.49 0.36 9.18
N ARG A 44 -7.61 -0.04 9.78
CA ARG A 44 -8.12 0.62 10.97
C ARG A 44 -7.37 0.25 12.24
N TYR A 45 -6.63 -0.85 12.22
CA TYR A 45 -5.83 -1.32 13.35
C TYR A 45 -4.38 -0.97 13.15
N ASP A 46 -3.76 -0.42 14.18
CA ASP A 46 -2.33 -0.21 14.20
C ASP A 46 -1.59 -1.56 14.28
N HIS A 47 -0.43 -1.63 13.69
CA HIS A 47 0.38 -2.86 13.66
C HIS A 47 -0.30 -4.07 13.03
N ALA A 48 -1.22 -3.86 12.07
CA ALA A 48 -1.80 -4.95 11.31
C ALA A 48 -0.71 -5.75 10.58
N PRO A 49 -0.92 -7.06 10.30
CA PRO A 49 0.15 -7.91 9.75
C PRO A 49 0.87 -7.37 8.52
N ALA A 50 0.14 -6.87 7.52
CA ALA A 50 0.78 -6.34 6.32
C ALA A 50 1.59 -5.06 6.59
N MET A 51 1.25 -4.31 7.62
CA MET A 51 2.00 -3.11 8.02
C MET A 51 3.42 -3.43 8.48
N GLN A 52 3.64 -4.64 8.97
CA GLN A 52 4.95 -5.07 9.46
C GLN A 52 5.99 -5.20 8.35
N VAL A 53 5.53 -5.40 7.12
CA VAL A 53 6.40 -5.66 5.97
C VAL A 53 6.28 -4.61 4.86
N ALA A 54 5.27 -3.73 4.91
CA ALA A 54 5.10 -2.68 3.92
C ALA A 54 6.17 -1.58 4.05
N HIS A 55 6.42 -0.84 2.99
CA HIS A 55 7.32 0.31 3.04
C HIS A 55 6.76 1.44 3.91
N TYR A 56 5.45 1.64 3.84
CA TYR A 56 4.73 2.64 4.65
C TYR A 56 3.45 2.04 5.20
N SER A 57 3.05 2.45 6.38
CA SER A 57 1.79 2.01 6.99
C SER A 57 0.98 3.20 7.47
N TYR A 58 -0.35 3.04 7.41
CA TYR A 58 -1.30 4.08 7.79
C TYR A 58 -2.44 3.47 8.58
N THR A 59 -2.74 4.05 9.74
CA THR A 59 -3.90 3.66 10.55
C THR A 59 -4.96 4.73 10.39
N LEU A 60 -6.12 4.37 9.86
CA LEU A 60 -7.20 5.32 9.60
C LEU A 60 -8.55 4.61 9.58
N ASN A 61 -9.62 5.40 9.70
CA ASN A 61 -10.97 4.89 9.52
C ASN A 61 -11.26 4.79 8.02
N MET A 62 -11.13 3.59 7.47
CA MET A 62 -11.34 3.36 6.04
C MET A 62 -12.81 3.48 5.62
N ALA A 63 -13.74 3.51 6.58
CA ALA A 63 -15.14 3.78 6.30
C ALA A 63 -15.42 5.28 6.15
N ASP A 64 -14.47 6.14 6.48
CA ASP A 64 -14.59 7.59 6.31
C ASP A 64 -14.05 7.98 4.93
N PRO A 65 -14.93 8.38 3.98
CA PRO A 65 -14.48 8.74 2.64
C PRO A 65 -13.52 9.92 2.61
N THR A 66 -13.64 10.84 3.55
CA THR A 66 -12.77 12.02 3.63
C THR A 66 -11.34 11.63 4.00
N GLU A 67 -11.17 10.79 5.00
CA GLU A 67 -9.85 10.31 5.41
C GLU A 67 -9.19 9.50 4.30
N LEU A 68 -9.95 8.60 3.68
CA LEU A 68 -9.43 7.77 2.60
C LEU A 68 -9.02 8.60 1.40
N LYS A 69 -9.84 9.58 1.02
CA LYS A 69 -9.52 10.49 -0.09
C LYS A 69 -8.24 11.27 0.17
N LYS A 70 -8.05 11.79 1.38
CA LYS A 70 -6.82 12.51 1.75
C LYS A 70 -5.59 11.62 1.64
N LEU A 71 -5.72 10.36 2.07
CA LEU A 71 -4.62 9.40 1.97
C LEU A 71 -4.25 9.12 0.51
N ILE A 72 -5.24 8.88 -0.32
CA ILE A 72 -5.04 8.62 -1.76
C ILE A 72 -4.37 9.83 -2.42
N GLU A 73 -4.82 11.04 -2.11
CA GLU A 73 -4.23 12.27 -2.65
C GLU A 73 -2.78 12.47 -2.20
N LYS A 74 -2.47 12.06 -0.97
CA LYS A 74 -1.11 12.16 -0.42
C LYS A 74 -0.17 11.17 -1.08
N ILE A 75 -0.59 9.91 -1.24
CA ILE A 75 0.24 8.84 -1.78
C ILE A 75 0.31 8.90 -3.29
N LYS A 76 -0.80 9.22 -3.95
CA LYS A 76 -0.95 9.15 -5.40
C LYS A 76 -0.58 7.77 -5.93
N PRO A 77 -1.27 6.70 -5.46
CA PRO A 77 -0.92 5.36 -5.86
C PRO A 77 -1.25 5.11 -7.33
N ASN A 78 -0.47 4.22 -7.95
CA ASN A 78 -0.75 3.75 -9.30
C ASN A 78 -1.85 2.70 -9.31
N LEU A 79 -1.98 1.96 -8.21
CA LEU A 79 -2.97 0.90 -8.06
C LEU A 79 -3.46 0.84 -6.62
N ILE A 80 -4.75 0.60 -6.45
CA ILE A 80 -5.37 0.38 -5.14
C ILE A 80 -5.87 -1.05 -5.11
N VAL A 81 -5.44 -1.81 -4.10
CA VAL A 81 -5.82 -3.21 -3.93
C VAL A 81 -6.63 -3.34 -2.65
N PRO A 82 -7.93 -3.64 -2.73
CA PRO A 82 -8.71 -3.96 -1.54
C PRO A 82 -8.43 -5.40 -1.10
N GLU A 83 -8.38 -5.59 0.18
CA GLU A 83 -8.27 -6.93 0.75
C GLU A 83 -9.65 -7.51 1.08
#